data_dc3826c2d42c192011e7b96b7411f49b
#
_entry.id   dc3826c2d42c192011e7b96b7411f49b
#
_cell.length_a   1.000
_cell.length_b   1.000
_cell.length_c   1.000
_cell.angle_alpha   90.00
_cell.angle_beta   90.00
_cell.angle_gamma   90.00
#
_symmetry.space_group_name_H-M   'P 1'
#
loop_
_entity.id
_entity.type
_entity.pdbx_description
1 polymer ?
#
loop_
_entity_poly.entity_id
_entity_poly.type
_entity_poly.pdbx_seq_one_letter_code
_entity_poly.pdbx_strand_id
1 'polypeptide(L)'
;DVARLSSIANSRLTPELQALKADPAYARLNVLLRTGDTDGDGVIDQLHTLGGRGISIFRQNLDGTITKVRETGGEFEKIFAQIAPERFNNDQVTGNTPDDRSDNKGPEPEGITIGTVNGRIYAFVGLERQSGVIVYDVTDPANAAYVSYVPPRPGATTDLGPEVLTFIAADRNPTGTPLLVSANEVANGGAVVYAALPQ
;
A
#
# COMPACT_ATOMS: atom_id res chain seq x y z
N ASP A 1 -6.55 17.40 11.72
CA ASP A 1 -5.78 18.30 10.83
C ASP A 1 -5.67 17.79 9.38
N VAL A 2 -6.71 17.11 8.91
CA VAL A 2 -6.87 16.66 7.51
C VAL A 2 -8.08 17.37 6.93
N ALA A 3 -7.97 17.84 5.70
CA ALA A 3 -9.08 18.43 4.97
C ALA A 3 -9.06 18.03 3.49
N ARG A 4 -10.21 18.02 2.85
CA ARG A 4 -10.27 17.95 1.39
C ARG A 4 -9.73 19.26 0.80
N LEU A 5 -8.91 19.16 -0.25
CA LEU A 5 -8.35 20.34 -0.91
C LEU A 5 -9.45 21.34 -1.30
N SER A 6 -10.59 20.85 -1.79
CA SER A 6 -11.75 21.70 -2.15
C SER A 6 -12.32 22.52 -0.98
N SER A 7 -12.14 22.08 0.27
CA SER A 7 -12.69 22.76 1.44
C SER A 7 -11.74 23.81 2.03
N ILE A 8 -10.49 23.88 1.60
CA ILE A 8 -9.51 24.84 2.12
C ILE A 8 -9.79 26.21 1.51
N ALA A 9 -9.80 27.27 2.34
CA ALA A 9 -9.99 28.63 1.87
C ALA A 9 -8.87 29.05 0.90
N ASN A 10 -9.21 29.76 -0.19
CA ASN A 10 -8.20 30.18 -1.18
C ASN A 10 -7.11 31.06 -0.56
N SER A 11 -7.44 31.88 0.45
CA SER A 11 -6.45 32.69 1.18
C SER A 11 -5.40 31.88 1.92
N ARG A 12 -5.58 30.57 2.03
CA ARG A 12 -4.63 29.64 2.67
C ARG A 12 -3.88 28.78 1.67
N LEU A 13 -3.96 29.07 0.39
CA LEU A 13 -3.33 28.30 -0.69
C LEU A 13 -2.55 29.24 -1.60
N THR A 14 -1.38 28.80 -2.07
CA THR A 14 -0.68 29.52 -3.15
C THR A 14 -1.52 29.53 -4.44
N PRO A 15 -1.25 30.43 -5.39
CA PRO A 15 -1.99 30.48 -6.67
C PRO A 15 -1.97 29.13 -7.42
N GLU A 16 -0.85 28.41 -7.38
CA GLU A 16 -0.67 27.10 -8.00
C GLU A 16 -1.61 26.06 -7.36
N LEU A 17 -1.71 26.06 -6.04
CA LEU A 17 -2.58 25.14 -5.31
C LEU A 17 -4.06 25.50 -5.45
N GLN A 18 -4.39 26.78 -5.63
CA GLN A 18 -5.75 27.20 -5.98
C GLN A 18 -6.16 26.67 -7.38
N ALA A 19 -5.22 26.65 -8.34
CA ALA A 19 -5.47 26.06 -9.65
C ALA A 19 -5.70 24.53 -9.54
N LEU A 20 -4.90 23.82 -8.75
CA LEU A 20 -5.11 22.38 -8.47
C LEU A 20 -6.45 22.12 -7.78
N LYS A 21 -6.83 22.97 -6.81
CA LYS A 21 -8.13 22.88 -6.14
C LYS A 21 -9.31 23.02 -7.11
N ALA A 22 -9.16 23.80 -8.15
CA ALA A 22 -10.19 24.00 -9.17
C ALA A 22 -10.34 22.81 -10.13
N ASP A 23 -9.33 21.95 -10.21
CA ASP A 23 -9.36 20.74 -11.04
C ASP A 23 -10.09 19.61 -10.29
N PRO A 24 -11.19 19.04 -10.86
CA PRO A 24 -11.94 17.94 -10.25
C PRO A 24 -11.08 16.71 -9.90
N ALA A 25 -9.99 16.47 -10.63
CA ALA A 25 -9.08 15.35 -10.37
C ALA A 25 -8.36 15.49 -9.01
N TYR A 26 -8.10 16.72 -8.55
CA TYR A 26 -7.37 16.98 -7.30
C TYR A 26 -8.27 17.53 -6.18
N ALA A 27 -9.42 18.09 -6.50
CA ALA A 27 -10.32 18.74 -5.54
C ALA A 27 -10.72 17.84 -4.36
N ARG A 28 -10.79 16.52 -4.60
CA ARG A 28 -11.15 15.51 -3.62
C ARG A 28 -10.00 15.07 -2.71
N LEU A 29 -8.73 15.37 -3.03
CA LEU A 29 -7.59 14.93 -2.25
C LEU A 29 -7.71 15.32 -0.78
N ASN A 30 -7.49 14.35 0.10
CA ASN A 30 -7.32 14.60 1.52
C ASN A 30 -5.86 14.98 1.80
N VAL A 31 -5.66 16.15 2.40
CA VAL A 31 -4.33 16.72 2.62
C VAL A 31 -4.13 17.09 4.09
N LEU A 32 -2.88 17.01 4.52
CA LEU A 32 -2.44 17.41 5.86
C LEU A 32 -2.29 18.94 5.90
N LEU A 33 -2.96 19.59 6.85
CA LEU A 33 -2.90 21.05 7.00
C LEU A 33 -1.67 21.53 7.76
N ARG A 34 -1.05 20.67 8.59
CA ARG A 34 0.03 21.05 9.51
C ARG A 34 1.40 21.12 8.87
N THR A 35 1.60 20.44 7.75
CA THR A 35 2.93 20.23 7.17
C THR A 35 3.10 20.90 5.81
N GLY A 36 2.05 21.49 5.28
CA GLY A 36 2.05 22.08 3.95
C GLY A 36 2.51 23.55 3.91
N ASP A 37 2.43 24.25 5.03
CA ASP A 37 2.98 25.60 5.22
C ASP A 37 4.46 25.44 5.59
N THR A 38 5.34 25.68 4.63
CA THR A 38 6.76 25.36 4.76
C THR A 38 7.59 26.50 5.30
N ASP A 39 7.09 27.73 5.24
CA ASP A 39 7.76 28.94 5.72
C ASP A 39 7.09 29.59 6.93
N GLY A 40 5.90 29.12 7.32
CA GLY A 40 5.19 29.56 8.53
C GLY A 40 4.37 30.84 8.35
N ASP A 41 4.02 31.20 7.11
CA ASP A 41 3.26 32.40 6.82
C ASP A 41 1.71 32.20 6.90
N GLY A 42 1.27 30.95 7.12
CA GLY A 42 -0.14 30.56 7.20
C GLY A 42 -0.75 30.15 5.86
N VAL A 43 0.02 30.19 4.78
CA VAL A 43 -0.34 29.72 3.45
C VAL A 43 0.28 28.35 3.20
N ILE A 44 -0.46 27.45 2.58
CA ILE A 44 0.03 26.11 2.22
C ILE A 44 0.76 26.21 0.89
N ASP A 45 2.06 25.83 0.90
CA ASP A 45 2.94 25.83 -0.26
C ASP A 45 2.99 24.47 -0.96
N GLN A 46 2.84 23.40 -0.18
CA GLN A 46 2.92 22.02 -0.66
C GLN A 46 1.76 21.19 -0.14
N LEU A 47 1.27 20.29 -0.98
CA LEU A 47 0.26 19.33 -0.58
C LEU A 47 0.95 18.06 -0.08
N HIS A 48 0.66 17.70 1.17
CA HIS A 48 1.05 16.40 1.73
C HIS A 48 -0.20 15.54 1.85
N THR A 49 -0.21 14.41 1.14
CA THR A 49 -1.29 13.42 1.21
C THR A 49 -1.02 12.39 2.30
N LEU A 50 -2.04 11.63 2.65
CA LEU A 50 -1.95 10.56 3.63
C LEU A 50 -1.47 9.25 3.00
N GLY A 51 -0.78 8.43 3.80
CA GLY A 51 -0.38 7.07 3.49
C GLY A 51 0.76 6.93 2.48
N GLY A 52 1.68 6.03 2.76
CA GLY A 52 2.58 5.48 1.77
C GLY A 52 1.81 4.54 0.85
N ARG A 53 1.95 4.69 -0.49
CA ARG A 53 1.23 3.87 -1.47
C ARG A 53 2.07 2.71 -1.98
N GLY A 54 3.14 2.40 -1.28
CA GLY A 54 4.10 1.36 -1.62
C GLY A 54 4.97 0.99 -0.42
N ILE A 55 6.09 0.34 -0.70
CA ILE A 55 7.06 -0.07 0.31
C ILE A 55 8.40 0.61 0.11
N SER A 56 9.15 0.75 1.21
CA SER A 56 10.55 1.20 1.20
C SER A 56 11.45 0.12 1.79
N ILE A 57 12.59 -0.08 1.18
CA ILE A 57 13.62 -1.02 1.63
C ILE A 57 14.80 -0.21 2.15
N PHE A 58 15.22 -0.51 3.37
CA PHE A 58 16.33 0.15 4.03
C PHE A 58 17.44 -0.84 4.36
N ARG A 59 18.68 -0.34 4.35
CA ARG A 59 19.86 -1.05 4.86
C ARG A 59 20.25 -0.46 6.20
N GLN A 60 20.44 -1.30 7.20
CA GLN A 60 21.14 -0.92 8.40
C GLN A 60 22.64 -1.06 8.16
N ASN A 61 23.38 0.03 8.33
CA ASN A 61 24.83 0.07 8.16
C ASN A 61 25.53 -0.38 9.46
N LEU A 62 26.80 -0.73 9.37
CA LEU A 62 27.59 -1.19 10.53
C LEU A 62 27.78 -0.10 11.60
N ASP A 63 27.70 1.16 11.22
CA ASP A 63 27.75 2.31 12.14
C ASP A 63 26.39 2.60 12.82
N GLY A 64 25.38 1.79 12.55
CA GLY A 64 24.02 1.94 13.10
C GLY A 64 23.12 2.89 12.30
N THR A 65 23.64 3.57 11.29
CA THR A 65 22.81 4.43 10.42
C THR A 65 21.92 3.59 9.49
N ILE A 66 20.85 4.21 8.99
CA ILE A 66 19.91 3.59 8.07
C ILE A 66 19.94 4.33 6.73
N THR A 67 20.14 3.58 5.65
CA THR A 67 20.15 4.12 4.29
C THR A 67 18.97 3.53 3.51
N LYS A 68 18.17 4.38 2.87
CA LYS A 68 17.12 3.91 1.94
C LYS A 68 17.79 3.33 0.69
N VAL A 69 17.46 2.07 0.38
CA VAL A 69 17.98 1.32 -0.77
C VAL A 69 17.05 1.46 -1.97
N ARG A 70 15.74 1.32 -1.73
CA ARG A 70 14.71 1.38 -2.75
C ARG A 70 13.39 1.89 -2.14
N GLU A 71 12.58 2.50 -2.98
CA GLU A 71 11.20 2.84 -2.71
C GLU A 71 10.37 2.54 -3.95
N THR A 72 9.23 1.86 -3.79
CA THR A 72 8.34 1.54 -4.91
C THR A 72 7.48 2.76 -5.30
N GLY A 73 7.27 3.71 -4.39
CA GLY A 73 6.44 4.88 -4.65
C GLY A 73 5.05 4.47 -5.14
N GLY A 74 4.61 5.03 -6.26
CA GLY A 74 3.33 4.71 -6.89
C GLY A 74 3.35 3.47 -7.80
N GLU A 75 4.30 2.55 -7.64
CA GLU A 75 4.42 1.37 -8.50
C GLU A 75 3.24 0.40 -8.35
N PHE A 76 2.70 0.24 -7.14
CA PHE A 76 1.52 -0.60 -6.90
C PHE A 76 0.34 -0.12 -7.75
N GLU A 77 0.05 1.16 -7.73
CA GLU A 77 -1.04 1.76 -8.51
C GLU A 77 -0.83 1.57 -10.03
N LYS A 78 0.41 1.72 -10.51
CA LYS A 78 0.75 1.46 -11.93
C LYS A 78 0.54 0.01 -12.32
N ILE A 79 0.89 -0.93 -11.44
CA ILE A 79 0.67 -2.36 -11.64
C ILE A 79 -0.84 -2.64 -11.72
N PHE A 80 -1.62 -2.17 -10.74
CA PHE A 80 -3.06 -2.41 -10.71
C PHE A 80 -3.81 -1.78 -11.89
N ALA A 81 -3.40 -0.61 -12.34
CA ALA A 81 -3.95 -0.01 -13.55
C ALA A 81 -3.78 -0.90 -14.80
N GLN A 82 -2.79 -1.80 -14.80
CA GLN A 82 -2.52 -2.72 -15.91
C GLN A 82 -3.15 -4.10 -15.73
N ILE A 83 -3.07 -4.68 -14.53
CA ILE A 83 -3.44 -6.10 -14.31
C ILE A 83 -4.87 -6.28 -13.78
N ALA A 84 -5.42 -5.27 -13.10
CA ALA A 84 -6.72 -5.34 -12.46
C ALA A 84 -7.33 -3.93 -12.30
N PRO A 85 -7.62 -3.21 -13.41
CA PRO A 85 -8.12 -1.84 -13.36
C PRO A 85 -9.45 -1.71 -12.61
N GLU A 86 -10.25 -2.78 -12.58
CA GLU A 86 -11.50 -2.83 -11.81
C GLU A 86 -11.28 -2.85 -10.29
N ARG A 87 -10.03 -3.05 -9.85
CA ARG A 87 -9.60 -3.04 -8.44
C ARG A 87 -8.69 -1.87 -8.10
N PHE A 88 -8.41 -1.00 -9.08
CA PHE A 88 -7.52 0.14 -8.89
C PHE A 88 -8.02 1.03 -7.75
N ASN A 89 -7.23 1.13 -6.67
CA ASN A 89 -7.55 1.93 -5.48
C ASN A 89 -9.01 1.79 -5.02
N ASN A 90 -9.58 0.60 -5.11
CA ASN A 90 -10.93 0.34 -4.64
C ASN A 90 -10.96 0.13 -3.12
N ASP A 91 -12.12 0.22 -2.53
CA ASP A 91 -12.40 -0.19 -1.15
C ASP A 91 -13.24 -1.47 -1.16
N GLN A 92 -12.58 -2.61 -1.07
CA GLN A 92 -13.27 -3.91 -1.02
C GLN A 92 -14.09 -4.13 0.26
N VAL A 93 -13.79 -3.35 1.29
CA VAL A 93 -14.48 -3.42 2.57
C VAL A 93 -15.87 -2.77 2.49
N THR A 94 -15.99 -1.65 1.76
CA THR A 94 -17.21 -0.82 1.79
C THR A 94 -17.99 -0.79 0.48
N GLY A 95 -17.44 -1.16 -0.64
CA GLY A 95 -18.21 -1.02 -1.88
C GLY A 95 -17.58 -1.57 -3.14
N ASN A 96 -16.32 -1.94 -3.11
CA ASN A 96 -15.59 -2.48 -4.26
C ASN A 96 -15.69 -1.58 -5.52
N THR A 97 -15.62 -0.27 -5.33
CA THR A 97 -15.69 0.71 -6.41
C THR A 97 -14.28 1.14 -6.78
N PRO A 98 -13.85 1.00 -8.05
CA PRO A 98 -12.55 1.48 -8.51
C PRO A 98 -12.39 2.99 -8.23
N ASP A 99 -11.16 3.41 -7.92
CA ASP A 99 -10.78 4.80 -7.66
C ASP A 99 -11.35 5.43 -6.37
N ASP A 100 -12.05 4.64 -5.56
CA ASP A 100 -12.74 5.14 -4.35
C ASP A 100 -11.76 5.59 -3.26
N ARG A 101 -10.53 5.05 -3.27
CA ARG A 101 -9.48 5.38 -2.29
C ARG A 101 -8.37 6.28 -2.84
N SER A 102 -8.43 6.70 -4.09
CA SER A 102 -7.37 7.52 -4.70
C SER A 102 -7.22 8.90 -4.07
N ASP A 103 -8.32 9.47 -3.60
CA ASP A 103 -8.34 10.76 -2.90
C ASP A 103 -7.94 10.66 -1.41
N ASN A 104 -7.66 9.46 -0.93
CA ASN A 104 -7.27 9.17 0.45
C ASN A 104 -5.90 8.49 0.51
N LYS A 105 -5.83 7.23 0.92
CA LYS A 105 -4.57 6.51 1.15
C LYS A 105 -4.21 5.50 0.03
N GLY A 106 -5.04 5.38 -1.00
CA GLY A 106 -4.84 4.45 -2.11
C GLY A 106 -4.98 2.99 -1.70
N PRO A 107 -4.06 2.07 -2.12
CA PRO A 107 -4.18 0.64 -1.88
C PRO A 107 -3.98 0.22 -0.42
N GLU A 108 -3.45 1.08 0.43
CA GLU A 108 -3.14 0.87 1.84
C GLU A 108 -2.30 -0.41 2.09
N PRO A 109 -1.00 -0.42 1.70
CA PRO A 109 -0.10 -1.47 2.11
C PRO A 109 0.16 -1.38 3.61
N GLU A 110 -0.17 -2.42 4.36
CA GLU A 110 -0.09 -2.45 5.82
C GLU A 110 0.73 -3.61 6.34
N GLY A 111 0.20 -4.83 6.31
CA GLY A 111 0.91 -6.02 6.73
C GLY A 111 2.05 -6.38 5.79
N ILE A 112 3.24 -6.69 6.32
CA ILE A 112 4.36 -7.17 5.53
C ILE A 112 5.07 -8.33 6.23
N THR A 113 5.46 -9.34 5.47
CA THR A 113 6.36 -10.39 5.91
C THR A 113 7.35 -10.76 4.82
N ILE A 114 8.51 -11.29 5.25
CA ILE A 114 9.56 -11.76 4.33
C ILE A 114 9.67 -13.26 4.43
N GLY A 115 9.84 -13.94 3.30
CA GLY A 115 10.03 -15.37 3.25
C GLY A 115 10.99 -15.82 2.17
N THR A 116 11.68 -16.94 2.42
CA THR A 116 12.55 -17.56 1.41
C THR A 116 11.86 -18.77 0.80
N VAL A 117 11.72 -18.75 -0.53
CA VAL A 117 11.17 -19.85 -1.32
C VAL A 117 12.17 -20.21 -2.41
N ASN A 118 12.63 -21.45 -2.44
CA ASN A 118 13.60 -21.95 -3.43
C ASN A 118 14.86 -21.06 -3.58
N GLY A 119 15.38 -20.56 -2.46
CA GLY A 119 16.59 -19.75 -2.44
C GLY A 119 16.41 -18.28 -2.84
N ARG A 120 15.20 -17.86 -3.20
CA ARG A 120 14.86 -16.45 -3.46
C ARG A 120 14.10 -15.86 -2.27
N ILE A 121 14.30 -14.58 -2.04
CA ILE A 121 13.67 -13.85 -0.92
C ILE A 121 12.52 -13.04 -1.47
N TYR A 122 11.35 -13.20 -0.87
CA TYR A 122 10.13 -12.50 -1.27
C TYR A 122 9.59 -11.64 -0.13
N ALA A 123 9.09 -10.46 -0.48
CA ALA A 123 8.25 -9.65 0.38
C ALA A 123 6.78 -9.89 0.00
N PHE A 124 5.98 -10.28 0.98
CA PHE A 124 4.53 -10.40 0.88
C PHE A 124 3.92 -9.20 1.57
N VAL A 125 3.14 -8.41 0.84
CA VAL A 125 2.56 -7.15 1.32
C VAL A 125 1.05 -7.22 1.23
N GLY A 126 0.39 -7.14 2.38
CA GLY A 126 -1.07 -7.06 2.47
C GLY A 126 -1.56 -5.67 2.10
N LEU A 127 -2.60 -5.61 1.28
CA LEU A 127 -3.26 -4.38 0.88
C LEU A 127 -4.59 -4.29 1.61
N GLU A 128 -4.66 -3.49 2.68
CA GLU A 128 -5.83 -3.46 3.57
C GLU A 128 -7.12 -3.14 2.79
N ARG A 129 -7.20 -1.99 2.14
CA ARG A 129 -8.44 -1.54 1.47
C ARG A 129 -8.66 -2.20 0.12
N GLN A 130 -7.62 -2.36 -0.66
CA GLN A 130 -7.72 -3.04 -1.94
C GLN A 130 -7.89 -4.54 -1.78
N SER A 131 -7.50 -5.07 -0.62
CA SER A 131 -7.43 -6.48 -0.25
C SER A 131 -6.47 -7.30 -1.11
N GLY A 132 -6.17 -8.52 -0.63
CA GLY A 132 -5.20 -9.40 -1.26
C GLY A 132 -3.76 -9.08 -0.89
N VAL A 133 -2.84 -9.81 -1.51
CA VAL A 133 -1.41 -9.75 -1.22
C VAL A 133 -0.63 -9.50 -2.50
N ILE A 134 0.17 -8.43 -2.53
CA ILE A 134 1.14 -8.21 -3.61
C ILE A 134 2.50 -8.79 -3.20
N VAL A 135 3.18 -9.43 -4.14
CA VAL A 135 4.44 -10.15 -3.91
C VAL A 135 5.55 -9.50 -4.72
N TYR A 136 6.65 -9.20 -4.04
CA TYR A 136 7.88 -8.70 -4.64
C TYR A 136 9.02 -9.66 -4.38
N ASP A 137 9.85 -9.91 -5.40
CA ASP A 137 11.17 -10.50 -5.23
C ASP A 137 12.11 -9.42 -4.71
N VAL A 138 12.67 -9.67 -3.54
CA VAL A 138 13.60 -8.76 -2.86
C VAL A 138 14.97 -9.43 -2.63
N THR A 139 15.28 -10.48 -3.39
CA THR A 139 16.57 -11.19 -3.34
C THR A 139 17.73 -10.22 -3.58
N ASP A 140 17.56 -9.30 -4.52
CA ASP A 140 18.39 -8.08 -4.63
C ASP A 140 17.55 -6.87 -4.20
N PRO A 141 17.74 -6.34 -3.00
CA PRO A 141 16.92 -5.25 -2.48
C PRO A 141 16.94 -3.97 -3.31
N ALA A 142 18.04 -3.70 -4.02
CA ALA A 142 18.15 -2.51 -4.88
C ALA A 142 17.35 -2.65 -6.18
N ASN A 143 17.15 -3.89 -6.64
CA ASN A 143 16.41 -4.24 -7.84
C ASN A 143 15.14 -5.05 -7.51
N ALA A 144 14.52 -4.77 -6.36
CA ALA A 144 13.27 -5.42 -5.99
C ALA A 144 12.22 -5.28 -7.10
N ALA A 145 11.56 -6.38 -7.45
CA ALA A 145 10.67 -6.46 -8.60
C ALA A 145 9.33 -7.12 -8.27
N TYR A 146 8.27 -6.61 -8.86
CA TYR A 146 6.94 -7.23 -8.79
C TYR A 146 6.98 -8.66 -9.35
N VAL A 147 6.32 -9.58 -8.65
CA VAL A 147 6.17 -10.99 -9.04
C VAL A 147 4.72 -11.31 -9.35
N SER A 148 3.83 -11.09 -8.40
CA SER A 148 2.43 -11.45 -8.55
C SER A 148 1.52 -10.69 -7.59
N TYR A 149 0.23 -10.74 -7.86
CA TYR A 149 -0.82 -10.34 -6.95
C TYR A 149 -1.76 -11.51 -6.70
N VAL A 150 -2.03 -11.79 -5.45
CA VAL A 150 -2.97 -12.81 -5.00
C VAL A 150 -4.23 -12.10 -4.52
N PRO A 151 -5.28 -12.06 -5.36
CA PRO A 151 -6.54 -11.42 -4.98
C PRO A 151 -7.26 -12.23 -3.90
N PRO A 152 -8.23 -11.63 -3.16
CA PRO A 152 -9.15 -12.39 -2.35
C PRO A 152 -9.96 -13.35 -3.23
N ARG A 153 -10.39 -14.46 -2.65
CA ARG A 153 -11.19 -15.46 -3.38
C ARG A 153 -12.52 -14.84 -3.84
N PRO A 154 -12.99 -15.15 -5.05
CA PRO A 154 -14.27 -14.63 -5.52
C PRO A 154 -15.43 -14.96 -4.56
N GLY A 155 -16.16 -13.93 -4.16
CA GLY A 155 -17.30 -14.07 -3.23
C GLY A 155 -16.94 -14.33 -1.77
N ALA A 156 -15.64 -14.39 -1.42
CA ALA A 156 -15.23 -14.52 -0.02
C ALA A 156 -15.40 -13.18 0.72
N THR A 157 -15.95 -13.26 1.91
CA THR A 157 -16.08 -12.12 2.82
C THR A 157 -15.02 -12.13 3.92
N THR A 158 -14.32 -13.25 4.09
CA THR A 158 -13.31 -13.46 5.14
C THR A 158 -11.88 -13.19 4.69
N ASP A 159 -11.67 -12.99 3.38
CA ASP A 159 -10.35 -12.78 2.79
C ASP A 159 -10.03 -11.29 2.58
N LEU A 160 -10.83 -10.41 3.16
CA LEU A 160 -10.73 -8.97 2.94
C LEU A 160 -10.02 -8.27 4.10
N GLY A 161 -9.26 -7.21 3.80
CA GLY A 161 -8.56 -6.41 4.79
C GLY A 161 -7.42 -7.16 5.48
N PRO A 162 -6.36 -7.59 4.77
CA PRO A 162 -5.21 -8.25 5.39
C PRO A 162 -4.42 -7.26 6.25
N GLU A 163 -4.49 -7.46 7.57
CA GLU A 163 -3.82 -6.67 8.61
C GLU A 163 -2.43 -7.22 8.93
N VAL A 164 -2.36 -8.54 9.14
CA VAL A 164 -1.13 -9.20 9.56
C VAL A 164 -0.80 -10.35 8.64
N LEU A 165 0.45 -10.38 8.19
CA LEU A 165 0.99 -11.48 7.40
C LEU A 165 2.09 -12.21 8.18
N THR A 166 2.10 -13.53 8.09
CA THR A 166 3.15 -14.37 8.66
C THR A 166 3.60 -15.40 7.64
N PHE A 167 4.91 -15.47 7.39
CA PHE A 167 5.49 -16.52 6.57
C PHE A 167 5.97 -17.69 7.45
N ILE A 168 5.62 -18.91 7.05
CA ILE A 168 6.05 -20.14 7.70
C ILE A 168 6.93 -20.91 6.70
N ALA A 169 8.21 -21.04 7.00
CA ALA A 169 9.14 -21.75 6.13
C ALA A 169 8.81 -23.25 6.03
N ALA A 170 9.20 -23.87 4.94
CA ALA A 170 8.90 -25.28 4.64
C ALA A 170 9.38 -26.25 5.74
N ASP A 171 10.53 -25.99 6.33
CA ASP A 171 11.10 -26.77 7.43
C ASP A 171 10.43 -26.53 8.78
N ARG A 172 9.53 -25.58 8.87
CA ARG A 172 8.83 -25.18 10.11
C ARG A 172 7.38 -25.68 10.15
N ASN A 173 6.95 -26.42 9.16
CA ASN A 173 5.63 -27.03 9.14
C ASN A 173 5.67 -28.48 8.58
N PRO A 174 4.74 -29.36 9.01
CA PRO A 174 4.78 -30.78 8.68
C PRO A 174 4.48 -31.09 7.21
N THR A 175 3.96 -30.14 6.43
CA THR A 175 3.69 -30.37 5.00
C THR A 175 4.92 -30.23 4.13
N GLY A 176 6.00 -29.63 4.63
CA GLY A 176 7.20 -29.33 3.85
C GLY A 176 7.00 -28.28 2.75
N THR A 177 5.87 -27.59 2.75
CA THR A 177 5.54 -26.52 1.80
C THR A 177 5.58 -25.17 2.52
N PRO A 178 6.29 -24.14 2.02
CA PRO A 178 6.24 -22.84 2.65
C PRO A 178 4.83 -22.26 2.60
N LEU A 179 4.40 -21.64 3.69
CA LEU A 179 3.05 -21.10 3.83
C LEU A 179 3.09 -19.60 4.11
N LEU A 180 2.10 -18.88 3.58
CA LEU A 180 1.76 -17.52 3.97
C LEU A 180 0.43 -17.55 4.70
N VAL A 181 0.38 -16.99 5.89
CA VAL A 181 -0.84 -16.83 6.67
C VAL A 181 -1.20 -15.35 6.68
N SER A 182 -2.44 -15.03 6.34
CA SER A 182 -3.02 -13.69 6.44
C SER A 182 -4.10 -13.69 7.50
N ALA A 183 -4.02 -12.76 8.45
CA ALA A 183 -5.11 -12.43 9.34
C ALA A 183 -5.82 -11.19 8.79
N ASN A 184 -7.12 -11.29 8.60
CA ASN A 184 -7.95 -10.30 7.91
C ASN A 184 -8.97 -9.71 8.86
N GLU A 185 -9.21 -8.38 8.81
CA GLU A 185 -10.08 -7.70 9.79
C GLU A 185 -11.56 -7.68 9.41
N VAL A 186 -11.90 -7.84 8.12
CA VAL A 186 -13.24 -7.57 7.60
C VAL A 186 -14.22 -8.70 7.87
N ALA A 187 -15.49 -8.35 8.10
CA ALA A 187 -16.64 -9.27 8.22
C ALA A 187 -16.47 -10.37 9.27
N ASN A 188 -16.13 -9.98 10.50
CA ASN A 188 -15.86 -10.81 11.68
C ASN A 188 -14.43 -11.39 11.74
N GLY A 189 -13.55 -10.92 10.89
CA GLY A 189 -12.18 -11.39 10.84
C GLY A 189 -12.05 -12.81 10.29
N GLY A 190 -10.86 -13.18 9.90
CA GLY A 190 -10.56 -14.53 9.42
C GLY A 190 -9.07 -14.70 9.21
N ALA A 191 -8.65 -15.97 9.15
CA ALA A 191 -7.29 -16.29 8.73
C ALA A 191 -7.34 -17.10 7.44
N VAL A 192 -6.50 -16.74 6.48
CA VAL A 192 -6.33 -17.47 5.22
C VAL A 192 -4.91 -17.99 5.15
N VAL A 193 -4.77 -19.24 4.75
CA VAL A 193 -3.48 -19.91 4.57
C VAL A 193 -3.27 -20.17 3.08
N TYR A 194 -2.20 -19.65 2.55
CA TYR A 194 -1.77 -19.85 1.18
C TYR A 194 -0.54 -20.74 1.13
N ALA A 195 -0.45 -21.66 0.16
CA ALA A 195 0.80 -22.31 -0.17
C ALA A 195 1.66 -21.32 -0.96
N ALA A 196 2.84 -20.97 -0.44
CA ALA A 196 3.78 -20.09 -1.13
C ALA A 196 4.63 -20.93 -2.10
N LEU A 197 4.06 -21.27 -3.25
CA LEU A 197 4.72 -22.03 -4.29
C LEU A 197 5.38 -21.11 -5.31
N PRO A 198 6.54 -21.48 -5.87
CA PRO A 198 7.12 -20.76 -6.99
C PRO A 198 6.20 -20.88 -8.22
N GLN A 199 6.14 -19.80 -8.99
CA GLN A 199 5.56 -19.86 -10.34
C GLN A 199 6.58 -20.38 -11.34
#